data_38cefddf2b6c9c310f1d3efbd91233a0
#
_entry.id   38cefddf2b6c9c310f1d3efbd91233a0
#
_cell.length_a   1.000
_cell.length_b   1.000
_cell.length_c   1.000
_cell.angle_alpha   90.00
_cell.angle_beta   90.00
_cell.angle_gamma   90.00
#
_symmetry.space_group_name_H-M   'P 1'
#
loop_
_entity.id
_entity.type
_entity.pdbx_description
1 polymer ?
#
loop_
_entity_poly.entity_id
_entity_poly.type
_entity_poly.pdbx_seq_one_letter_code
_entity_poly.pdbx_strand_id
1 'polypeptide(L)'
;LLTDEMRDAGFSNEGTVQGGFRPLKNIMGLWLIQECRREWQAEGISLSWDEIVREAEAAEPFRSIIDTDHPPFFSGGHMRQKIRQFCAATNQPLPDTVGSFARCIYESLALKYRYTLERLGEIKGHAIESLNIVGGGSRNRLLNRFAADAAGCRVITGPIEGAAIGNLLVQAMALGDISGIDELRDIVRRCEAVECYEPNTTAEWEAAYGRLLGYMERSGKK
;
A
#
# COMPACT_ATOMS: atom_id res chain seq x y z
N LEU A 1 -15.65 -15.48 5.03
CA LEU A 1 -14.98 -16.15 6.14
C LEU A 1 -15.12 -15.29 7.39
N LEU A 2 -15.85 -15.78 8.38
CA LEU A 2 -16.00 -15.15 9.70
C LEU A 2 -15.28 -16.06 10.70
N THR A 3 -13.96 -15.95 10.80
CA THR A 3 -13.18 -16.71 11.78
C THR A 3 -12.53 -15.76 12.78
N ASP A 4 -12.20 -16.27 13.94
CA ASP A 4 -11.51 -15.50 14.97
C ASP A 4 -10.14 -15.05 14.48
N GLU A 5 -9.44 -15.87 13.71
CA GLU A 5 -8.14 -15.54 13.10
C GLU A 5 -8.24 -14.32 12.15
N MET A 6 -9.35 -14.22 11.36
CA MET A 6 -9.61 -13.07 10.50
C MET A 6 -9.79 -11.79 11.31
N ARG A 7 -10.61 -11.86 12.37
CA ARG A 7 -10.85 -10.73 13.27
C ARG A 7 -9.56 -10.29 13.97
N ASP A 8 -8.82 -11.25 14.53
CA ASP A 8 -7.60 -10.97 15.28
C ASP A 8 -6.47 -10.45 14.38
N ALA A 9 -6.47 -10.83 13.10
CA ALA A 9 -5.62 -10.24 12.07
C ALA A 9 -6.13 -8.87 11.56
N GLY A 10 -7.27 -8.39 12.06
CA GLY A 10 -7.84 -7.08 11.73
C GLY A 10 -8.48 -7.02 10.33
N PHE A 11 -8.98 -8.15 9.83
CA PHE A 11 -9.79 -8.18 8.61
C PHE A 11 -11.28 -8.03 8.94
N SER A 12 -11.98 -7.26 8.11
CA SER A 12 -13.43 -7.18 8.05
C SER A 12 -13.96 -7.87 6.79
N ASN A 13 -15.28 -8.05 6.70
CA ASN A 13 -15.93 -8.61 5.51
C ASN A 13 -16.75 -7.52 4.81
N GLU A 14 -16.57 -7.39 3.50
CA GLU A 14 -17.39 -6.55 2.64
C GLU A 14 -18.24 -7.39 1.71
N GLY A 15 -19.47 -6.94 1.44
CA GLY A 15 -20.34 -7.54 0.44
C GLY A 15 -19.80 -7.39 -0.97
N THR A 16 -20.00 -8.39 -1.82
CA THR A 16 -19.66 -8.33 -3.24
C THR A 16 -20.92 -8.21 -4.09
N VAL A 17 -20.79 -7.71 -5.32
CA VAL A 17 -21.90 -7.58 -6.27
C VAL A 17 -22.54 -8.93 -6.64
N GLN A 18 -21.81 -10.02 -6.47
CA GLN A 18 -22.29 -11.39 -6.73
C GLN A 18 -22.98 -12.04 -5.51
N GLY A 19 -23.23 -11.29 -4.44
CA GLY A 19 -23.90 -11.79 -3.23
C GLY A 19 -23.02 -12.57 -2.25
N GLY A 20 -21.69 -12.51 -2.41
CA GLY A 20 -20.71 -13.08 -1.48
C GLY A 20 -20.08 -12.03 -0.57
N PHE A 21 -19.02 -12.46 0.15
CA PHE A 21 -18.18 -11.58 0.97
C PHE A 21 -16.71 -11.70 0.56
N ARG A 22 -15.98 -10.60 0.69
CA ARG A 22 -14.53 -10.56 0.55
C ARG A 22 -13.90 -10.05 1.85
N PRO A 23 -12.74 -10.58 2.28
CA PRO A 23 -11.99 -9.98 3.37
C PRO A 23 -11.44 -8.62 2.95
N LEU A 24 -11.51 -7.65 3.86
CA LEU A 24 -10.93 -6.32 3.72
C LEU A 24 -10.04 -6.04 4.93
N LYS A 25 -8.89 -5.41 4.70
CA LYS A 25 -8.05 -4.82 5.73
C LYS A 25 -7.66 -3.39 5.33
N ASN A 26 -7.96 -2.43 6.20
CA ASN A 26 -7.48 -1.08 6.05
C ASN A 26 -5.99 -1.00 6.43
N ILE A 27 -5.20 -0.35 5.60
CA ILE A 27 -3.79 -0.04 5.84
C ILE A 27 -3.64 1.47 5.67
N MET A 28 -2.91 2.13 6.57
CA MET A 28 -2.55 3.52 6.36
C MET A 28 -1.67 3.62 5.11
N GLY A 29 -2.20 4.24 4.08
CA GLY A 29 -1.61 4.24 2.74
C GLY A 29 -0.82 5.50 2.43
N LEU A 30 -0.97 6.00 1.20
CA LEU A 30 -0.33 7.23 0.70
C LEU A 30 -0.77 8.51 1.43
N TRP A 31 -1.69 8.42 2.38
CA TRP A 31 -2.02 9.50 3.30
C TRP A 31 -0.80 10.10 3.99
N LEU A 32 0.17 9.27 4.39
CA LEU A 32 1.39 9.72 5.07
C LEU A 32 2.19 10.70 4.20
N ILE A 33 2.41 10.36 2.94
CA ILE A 33 3.14 11.24 2.02
C ILE A 33 2.31 12.46 1.60
N GLN A 34 0.98 12.34 1.54
CA GLN A 34 0.09 13.47 1.28
C GLN A 34 0.18 14.50 2.40
N GLU A 35 0.20 14.08 3.65
CA GLU A 35 0.38 14.97 4.79
C GLU A 35 1.77 15.62 4.79
N CYS A 36 2.84 14.88 4.52
CA CYS A 36 4.17 15.47 4.37
C CYS A 36 4.19 16.52 3.26
N ARG A 37 3.55 16.23 2.10
CA ARG A 37 3.47 17.17 0.98
C ARG A 37 2.70 18.45 1.36
N ARG A 38 1.62 18.35 2.13
CA ARG A 38 0.90 19.53 2.65
C ARG A 38 1.79 20.41 3.53
N GLU A 39 2.60 19.79 4.39
CA GLU A 39 3.55 20.52 5.23
C GLU A 39 4.62 21.22 4.39
N TRP A 40 5.21 20.56 3.39
CA TRP A 40 6.16 21.17 2.46
C TRP A 40 5.53 22.35 1.69
N GLN A 41 4.30 22.19 1.22
CA GLN A 41 3.58 23.28 0.54
C GLN A 41 3.36 24.47 1.43
N ALA A 42 3.03 24.28 2.71
CA ALA A 42 2.89 25.35 3.69
C ALA A 42 4.21 26.07 3.99
N GLU A 43 5.34 25.40 3.79
CA GLU A 43 6.70 25.97 3.89
C GLU A 43 7.19 26.59 2.57
N GLY A 44 6.36 26.63 1.52
CA GLY A 44 6.69 27.20 0.21
C GLY A 44 7.41 26.22 -0.72
N ILE A 45 7.54 24.93 -0.35
CA ILE A 45 8.14 23.89 -1.18
C ILE A 45 7.03 23.18 -1.94
N SER A 46 6.84 23.53 -3.22
CA SER A 46 5.82 22.94 -4.10
C SER A 46 6.46 21.90 -5.01
N LEU A 47 6.12 20.63 -4.76
CA LEU A 47 6.61 19.50 -5.55
C LEU A 47 5.44 18.73 -6.17
N SER A 48 5.60 18.34 -7.44
CA SER A 48 4.73 17.37 -8.09
C SER A 48 4.96 15.96 -7.51
N TRP A 49 4.03 15.05 -7.76
CA TRP A 49 4.19 13.66 -7.33
C TRP A 49 5.40 12.99 -7.99
N ASP A 50 5.68 13.30 -9.26
CA ASP A 50 6.82 12.74 -9.98
C ASP A 50 8.17 13.25 -9.42
N GLU A 51 8.22 14.50 -8.95
CA GLU A 51 9.41 15.03 -8.27
C GLU A 51 9.63 14.32 -6.94
N ILE A 52 8.59 14.11 -6.14
CA ILE A 52 8.68 13.38 -4.87
C ILE A 52 9.16 11.94 -5.11
N VAL A 53 8.68 11.28 -6.17
CA VAL A 53 9.12 9.92 -6.53
C VAL A 53 10.61 9.92 -6.93
N ARG A 54 11.05 10.87 -7.76
CA ARG A 54 12.48 10.99 -8.14
C ARG A 54 13.38 11.24 -6.93
N GLU A 55 12.97 12.12 -6.03
CA GLU A 55 13.70 12.35 -4.77
C GLU A 55 13.79 11.08 -3.92
N ALA A 56 12.70 10.29 -3.86
CA ALA A 56 12.70 9.01 -3.16
C ALA A 56 13.63 7.98 -3.83
N GLU A 57 13.69 7.93 -5.17
CA GLU A 57 14.59 7.04 -5.91
C GLU A 57 16.06 7.34 -5.62
N ALA A 58 16.40 8.63 -5.51
CA ALA A 58 17.77 9.09 -5.24
C ALA A 58 18.20 8.93 -3.77
N ALA A 59 17.25 8.75 -2.84
CA ALA A 59 17.54 8.63 -1.42
C ALA A 59 18.12 7.25 -1.06
N GLU A 60 18.87 7.20 0.06
CA GLU A 60 19.49 5.97 0.58
C GLU A 60 18.43 4.91 0.92
N PRO A 61 18.56 3.68 0.37
CA PRO A 61 17.62 2.59 0.62
C PRO A 61 17.61 2.15 2.09
N PHE A 62 16.43 1.77 2.57
CA PHE A 62 16.21 1.11 3.87
C PHE A 62 16.81 1.82 5.08
N ARG A 63 17.11 3.12 4.95
CA ARG A 63 17.70 3.91 6.03
C ARG A 63 16.78 3.99 7.25
N SER A 64 15.48 4.18 7.01
CA SER A 64 14.45 4.28 8.07
C SER A 64 13.20 3.54 7.65
N ILE A 65 12.65 2.73 8.54
CA ILE A 65 11.41 1.95 8.33
C ILE A 65 10.44 2.26 9.48
N ILE A 66 9.17 2.48 9.14
CA ILE A 66 8.12 2.77 10.13
C ILE A 66 6.99 1.74 10.05
N ASP A 67 6.31 1.49 11.17
CA ASP A 67 4.99 0.87 11.12
C ASP A 67 3.97 1.92 10.68
N THR A 68 3.48 1.78 9.45
CA THR A 68 2.56 2.76 8.85
C THR A 68 1.23 2.86 9.58
N ASP A 69 0.84 1.82 10.34
CA ASP A 69 -0.37 1.81 11.16
C ASP A 69 -0.11 2.25 12.62
N HIS A 70 1.05 2.87 12.90
CA HIS A 70 1.32 3.43 14.22
C HIS A 70 0.29 4.50 14.60
N PRO A 71 -0.37 4.41 15.78
CA PRO A 71 -1.52 5.27 16.13
C PRO A 71 -1.34 6.78 15.91
N PRO A 72 -0.19 7.40 16.21
CA PRO A 72 0.03 8.82 15.92
C PRO A 72 -0.15 9.22 14.44
N PHE A 73 -0.01 8.29 13.50
CA PHE A 73 -0.14 8.56 12.07
C PHE A 73 -1.60 8.67 11.59
N PHE A 74 -2.57 8.24 12.39
CA PHE A 74 -4.00 8.34 12.04
C PHE A 74 -4.57 9.76 12.09
N SER A 75 -3.85 10.71 12.70
CA SER A 75 -4.26 12.12 12.74
C SER A 75 -3.41 12.98 11.81
N GLY A 76 -4.02 13.94 11.13
CA GLY A 76 -3.32 14.91 10.28
C GLY A 76 -2.41 15.86 11.07
N GLY A 77 -1.58 16.60 10.33
CA GLY A 77 -0.65 17.60 10.86
C GLY A 77 0.59 17.03 11.54
N HIS A 78 1.69 17.73 11.39
CA HIS A 78 3.00 17.38 11.95
C HIS A 78 3.48 15.96 11.57
N MET A 79 3.12 15.47 10.38
CA MET A 79 3.43 14.10 9.98
C MET A 79 4.93 13.84 9.91
N ARG A 80 5.71 14.77 9.38
CA ARG A 80 7.18 14.66 9.35
C ARG A 80 7.76 14.55 10.75
N GLN A 81 7.26 15.33 11.69
CA GLN A 81 7.69 15.27 13.09
C GLN A 81 7.33 13.90 13.72
N LYS A 82 6.13 13.39 13.48
CA LYS A 82 5.69 12.08 13.98
C LYS A 82 6.57 10.94 13.43
N ILE A 83 6.89 10.97 12.14
CA ILE A 83 7.80 10.00 11.52
C ILE A 83 9.19 10.07 12.18
N ARG A 84 9.75 11.27 12.37
CA ARG A 84 11.03 11.44 13.06
C ARG A 84 10.99 10.95 14.51
N GLN A 85 9.89 11.19 15.23
CA GLN A 85 9.71 10.68 16.60
C GLN A 85 9.68 9.15 16.64
N PHE A 86 8.99 8.50 15.68
CA PHE A 86 9.00 7.04 15.53
C PHE A 86 10.43 6.53 15.28
N CYS A 87 11.15 7.12 14.33
CA CYS A 87 12.52 6.75 14.02
C CYS A 87 13.45 6.93 15.23
N ALA A 88 13.33 8.05 15.95
CA ALA A 88 14.10 8.28 17.19
C ALA A 88 13.81 7.24 18.27
N ALA A 89 12.52 6.92 18.49
CA ALA A 89 12.11 5.93 19.48
C ALA A 89 12.55 4.49 19.14
N THR A 90 12.88 4.25 17.88
CA THR A 90 13.35 2.95 17.37
C THR A 90 14.86 2.95 17.06
N ASN A 91 15.59 3.99 17.46
CA ASN A 91 17.03 4.16 17.24
C ASN A 91 17.44 4.08 15.76
N GLN A 92 16.64 4.69 14.86
CA GLN A 92 16.92 4.76 13.44
C GLN A 92 17.43 6.15 13.03
N PRO A 93 18.17 6.28 11.92
CA PRO A 93 18.45 7.56 11.30
C PRO A 93 17.17 8.34 11.06
N LEU A 94 17.20 9.66 11.26
CA LEU A 94 16.02 10.51 11.09
C LEU A 94 15.92 10.97 9.64
N PRO A 95 14.75 10.84 8.98
CA PRO A 95 14.53 11.46 7.69
C PRO A 95 14.63 12.99 7.79
N ASP A 96 15.28 13.63 6.83
CA ASP A 96 15.61 15.06 6.83
C ASP A 96 15.38 15.76 5.49
N THR A 97 15.30 15.01 4.39
CA THR A 97 15.01 15.50 3.04
C THR A 97 13.67 14.98 2.54
N VAL A 98 13.11 15.61 1.50
CA VAL A 98 11.90 15.10 0.82
C VAL A 98 12.08 13.64 0.41
N GLY A 99 13.22 13.32 -0.20
CA GLY A 99 13.53 11.97 -0.66
C GLY A 99 13.59 10.95 0.48
N SER A 100 14.26 11.28 1.60
CA SER A 100 14.38 10.37 2.74
C SER A 100 13.03 10.09 3.42
N PHE A 101 12.14 11.09 3.53
CA PHE A 101 10.77 10.87 4.01
C PHE A 101 9.95 10.02 3.05
N ALA A 102 9.97 10.36 1.76
CA ALA A 102 9.19 9.66 0.75
C ALA A 102 9.64 8.19 0.63
N ARG A 103 10.95 7.94 0.60
CA ARG A 103 11.50 6.58 0.55
C ARG A 103 11.15 5.77 1.78
N CYS A 104 11.34 6.34 2.97
CA CYS A 104 10.93 5.72 4.23
C CYS A 104 9.46 5.28 4.19
N ILE A 105 8.55 6.15 3.72
CA ILE A 105 7.12 5.85 3.61
C ILE A 105 6.86 4.75 2.57
N TYR A 106 7.44 4.83 1.37
CA TYR A 106 7.17 3.86 0.31
C TYR A 106 7.71 2.47 0.62
N GLU A 107 8.92 2.37 1.16
CA GLU A 107 9.49 1.09 1.61
C GLU A 107 8.66 0.49 2.74
N SER A 108 8.25 1.31 3.70
CA SER A 108 7.41 0.86 4.82
C SER A 108 6.03 0.37 4.38
N LEU A 109 5.40 1.06 3.41
CA LEU A 109 4.13 0.63 2.83
C LEU A 109 4.28 -0.71 2.09
N ALA A 110 5.32 -0.87 1.30
CA ALA A 110 5.60 -2.12 0.60
C ALA A 110 5.77 -3.31 1.57
N LEU A 111 6.52 -3.09 2.65
CA LEU A 111 6.69 -4.09 3.73
C LEU A 111 5.36 -4.37 4.46
N LYS A 112 4.51 -3.37 4.65
CA LYS A 112 3.18 -3.55 5.25
C LYS A 112 2.25 -4.34 4.34
N TYR A 113 2.34 -4.15 3.01
CA TYR A 113 1.62 -4.99 2.05
C TYR A 113 2.06 -6.45 2.17
N ARG A 114 3.38 -6.72 2.21
CA ARG A 114 3.91 -8.06 2.47
C ARG A 114 3.31 -8.66 3.73
N TYR A 115 3.41 -7.99 4.87
CA TYR A 115 2.84 -8.44 6.13
C TYR A 115 1.37 -8.82 6.02
N THR A 116 0.58 -7.99 5.34
CA THR A 116 -0.86 -8.21 5.17
C THR A 116 -1.15 -9.42 4.26
N LEU A 117 -0.38 -9.58 3.18
CA LEU A 117 -0.50 -10.71 2.26
C LEU A 117 -0.11 -12.03 2.93
N GLU A 118 0.95 -12.04 3.73
CA GLU A 118 1.37 -13.22 4.51
C GLU A 118 0.27 -13.62 5.50
N ARG A 119 -0.29 -12.65 6.27
CA ARG A 119 -1.41 -12.93 7.18
C ARG A 119 -2.64 -13.48 6.45
N LEU A 120 -2.97 -12.91 5.30
CA LEU A 120 -4.07 -13.41 4.48
C LEU A 120 -3.78 -14.83 3.94
N GLY A 121 -2.55 -15.08 3.52
CA GLY A 121 -2.11 -16.39 3.03
C GLY A 121 -2.18 -17.48 4.10
N GLU A 122 -1.75 -17.16 5.33
CA GLU A 122 -1.85 -18.07 6.49
C GLU A 122 -3.31 -18.46 6.75
N ILE A 123 -4.22 -17.48 6.80
CA ILE A 123 -5.66 -17.71 7.01
C ILE A 123 -6.28 -18.52 5.88
N LYS A 124 -5.86 -18.31 4.65
CA LYS A 124 -6.35 -19.05 3.47
C LYS A 124 -5.72 -20.41 3.28
N GLY A 125 -4.59 -20.69 3.95
CA GLY A 125 -3.83 -21.93 3.81
C GLY A 125 -3.00 -22.04 2.53
N HIS A 126 -2.81 -20.91 1.80
CA HIS A 126 -1.94 -20.85 0.62
C HIS A 126 -1.40 -19.43 0.40
N ALA A 127 -0.22 -19.34 -0.18
CA ALA A 127 0.41 -18.08 -0.51
C ALA A 127 -0.42 -17.25 -1.52
N ILE A 128 -0.29 -15.93 -1.45
CA ILE A 128 -0.87 -15.01 -2.42
C ILE A 128 0.15 -14.82 -3.55
N GLU A 129 -0.19 -15.23 -4.75
CA GLU A 129 0.73 -15.25 -5.89
C GLU A 129 0.80 -13.91 -6.64
N SER A 130 -0.23 -13.07 -6.50
CA SER A 130 -0.27 -11.78 -7.17
C SER A 130 -1.03 -10.73 -6.37
N LEU A 131 -0.58 -9.48 -6.49
CA LEU A 131 -1.21 -8.29 -5.92
C LEU A 131 -1.68 -7.37 -7.05
N ASN A 132 -2.99 -7.06 -7.09
CA ASN A 132 -3.52 -6.09 -8.02
C ASN A 132 -3.64 -4.72 -7.33
N ILE A 133 -2.99 -3.69 -7.89
CA ILE A 133 -3.03 -2.32 -7.39
C ILE A 133 -3.89 -1.48 -8.35
N VAL A 134 -5.00 -0.93 -7.85
CA VAL A 134 -5.94 -0.12 -8.61
C VAL A 134 -6.14 1.25 -7.96
N GLY A 135 -6.71 2.19 -8.70
CA GLY A 135 -6.94 3.55 -8.23
C GLY A 135 -5.70 4.44 -8.40
N GLY A 136 -5.74 5.66 -7.87
CA GLY A 136 -4.67 6.67 -8.04
C GLY A 136 -3.28 6.22 -7.56
N GLY A 137 -3.22 5.31 -6.59
CA GLY A 137 -1.96 4.72 -6.10
C GLY A 137 -1.19 3.94 -7.15
N SER A 138 -1.87 3.36 -8.16
CA SER A 138 -1.24 2.60 -9.24
C SER A 138 -0.30 3.43 -10.12
N ARG A 139 -0.40 4.77 -10.08
CA ARG A 139 0.52 5.68 -10.77
C ARG A 139 1.92 5.74 -10.13
N ASN A 140 2.06 5.36 -8.87
CA ASN A 140 3.37 5.41 -8.20
C ASN A 140 4.18 4.15 -8.55
N ARG A 141 4.93 4.23 -9.66
CA ARG A 141 5.74 3.13 -10.19
C ARG A 141 6.79 2.64 -9.22
N LEU A 142 7.37 3.53 -8.41
CA LEU A 142 8.36 3.17 -7.41
C LEU A 142 7.73 2.30 -6.31
N LEU A 143 6.58 2.71 -5.77
CA LEU A 143 5.86 1.92 -4.77
C LEU A 143 5.38 0.59 -5.34
N ASN A 144 4.91 0.55 -6.61
CA ASN A 144 4.50 -0.69 -7.25
C ASN A 144 5.65 -1.69 -7.36
N ARG A 145 6.85 -1.22 -7.74
CA ARG A 145 8.07 -2.03 -7.75
C ARG A 145 8.45 -2.51 -6.35
N PHE A 146 8.50 -1.59 -5.39
CA PHE A 146 8.78 -1.96 -3.99
C PHE A 146 7.78 -2.96 -3.43
N ALA A 147 6.50 -2.84 -3.80
CA ALA A 147 5.48 -3.80 -3.40
C ALA A 147 5.73 -5.20 -3.95
N ALA A 148 6.14 -5.31 -5.22
CA ALA A 148 6.52 -6.59 -5.82
C ALA A 148 7.77 -7.18 -5.12
N ASP A 149 8.82 -6.36 -4.97
CA ASP A 149 10.09 -6.78 -4.39
C ASP A 149 9.93 -7.19 -2.91
N ALA A 150 9.20 -6.42 -2.12
CA ALA A 150 8.96 -6.71 -0.71
C ALA A 150 8.09 -7.95 -0.51
N ALA A 151 6.99 -8.08 -1.27
CA ALA A 151 6.03 -9.16 -1.12
C ALA A 151 6.47 -10.48 -1.78
N GLY A 152 7.48 -10.44 -2.64
CA GLY A 152 7.94 -11.62 -3.38
C GLY A 152 6.88 -12.18 -4.33
N CYS A 153 5.92 -11.37 -4.76
CA CYS A 153 4.86 -11.76 -5.67
C CYS A 153 4.68 -10.74 -6.80
N ARG A 154 4.06 -11.19 -7.89
CA ARG A 154 3.77 -10.32 -9.03
C ARG A 154 2.82 -9.20 -8.64
N VAL A 155 3.15 -7.95 -8.99
CA VAL A 155 2.24 -6.81 -8.89
C VAL A 155 1.70 -6.45 -10.27
N ILE A 156 0.39 -6.32 -10.36
CA ILE A 156 -0.33 -5.97 -11.59
C ILE A 156 -1.08 -4.66 -11.30
N THR A 157 -0.79 -3.62 -12.07
CA THR A 157 -1.56 -2.37 -11.93
C THR A 157 -2.85 -2.45 -12.75
N GLY A 158 -3.90 -1.86 -12.22
CA GLY A 158 -5.20 -1.80 -12.88
C GLY A 158 -5.65 -0.36 -13.14
N PRO A 159 -6.94 -0.19 -13.44
CA PRO A 159 -7.48 1.11 -13.77
C PRO A 159 -7.28 2.13 -12.65
N ILE A 160 -6.87 3.35 -13.04
CA ILE A 160 -6.73 4.47 -12.11
C ILE A 160 -8.10 4.84 -11.50
N GLU A 161 -9.14 4.85 -12.34
CA GLU A 161 -10.52 5.13 -11.95
C GLU A 161 -11.33 3.85 -11.73
N GLY A 162 -10.72 2.79 -11.19
CA GLY A 162 -11.32 1.47 -11.06
C GLY A 162 -12.66 1.44 -10.33
N ALA A 163 -12.85 2.29 -9.32
CA ALA A 163 -14.13 2.38 -8.60
C ALA A 163 -15.24 2.99 -9.46
N ALA A 164 -14.96 4.05 -10.22
CA ALA A 164 -15.93 4.70 -11.11
C ALA A 164 -16.29 3.79 -12.29
N ILE A 165 -15.29 3.18 -12.92
CA ILE A 165 -15.47 2.23 -14.02
C ILE A 165 -16.28 1.02 -13.54
N GLY A 166 -15.93 0.45 -12.40
CA GLY A 166 -16.66 -0.69 -11.83
C GLY A 166 -18.12 -0.36 -11.53
N ASN A 167 -18.39 0.81 -10.96
CA ASN A 167 -19.75 1.27 -10.69
C ASN A 167 -20.57 1.41 -11.99
N LEU A 168 -20.00 2.05 -13.02
CA LEU A 168 -20.68 2.23 -14.33
C LEU A 168 -20.98 0.88 -14.99
N LEU A 169 -20.01 -0.03 -15.02
CA LEU A 169 -20.17 -1.33 -15.67
C LEU A 169 -21.15 -2.25 -14.92
N VAL A 170 -21.23 -2.15 -13.59
CA VAL A 170 -22.25 -2.88 -12.80
C VAL A 170 -23.65 -2.35 -13.10
N GLN A 171 -23.83 -1.04 -13.31
CA GLN A 171 -25.11 -0.49 -13.74
C GLN A 171 -25.49 -0.98 -15.14
N ALA A 172 -24.56 -0.97 -16.11
CA ALA A 172 -24.77 -1.50 -17.44
C ALA A 172 -25.14 -3.01 -17.40
N MET A 173 -24.53 -3.78 -16.52
CA MET A 173 -24.88 -5.18 -16.29
C MET A 173 -26.31 -5.32 -15.72
N ALA A 174 -26.73 -4.43 -14.81
CA ALA A 174 -28.08 -4.44 -14.26
C ALA A 174 -29.14 -4.05 -15.30
N LEU A 175 -28.78 -3.24 -16.29
CA LEU A 175 -29.64 -2.88 -17.43
C LEU A 175 -29.69 -3.94 -18.53
N GLY A 176 -28.84 -4.95 -18.47
CA GLY A 176 -28.75 -6.01 -19.47
C GLY A 176 -27.84 -5.72 -20.67
N ASP A 177 -27.12 -4.60 -20.65
CA ASP A 177 -26.16 -4.22 -21.71
C ASP A 177 -24.85 -5.05 -21.64
N ILE A 178 -24.56 -5.62 -20.48
CA ILE A 178 -23.40 -6.50 -20.18
C ILE A 178 -23.95 -7.81 -19.61
N SER A 179 -23.52 -8.94 -20.16
CA SER A 179 -24.07 -10.27 -19.84
C SER A 179 -23.64 -10.78 -18.45
N GLY A 180 -22.53 -10.26 -17.88
CA GLY A 180 -22.04 -10.68 -16.59
C GLY A 180 -20.65 -10.17 -16.26
N ILE A 181 -20.12 -10.67 -15.13
CA ILE A 181 -18.86 -10.19 -14.54
C ILE A 181 -17.64 -10.48 -15.43
N ASP A 182 -17.66 -11.53 -16.22
CA ASP A 182 -16.53 -11.89 -17.07
C ASP A 182 -16.44 -10.94 -18.28
N GLU A 183 -17.57 -10.60 -18.89
CA GLU A 183 -17.61 -9.57 -19.93
C GLU A 183 -17.20 -8.20 -19.38
N LEU A 184 -17.66 -7.84 -18.18
CA LEU A 184 -17.23 -6.63 -17.48
C LEU A 184 -15.70 -6.59 -17.33
N ARG A 185 -15.08 -7.67 -16.87
CA ARG A 185 -13.62 -7.78 -16.73
C ARG A 185 -12.90 -7.67 -18.07
N ASP A 186 -13.46 -8.23 -19.13
CA ASP A 186 -12.88 -8.15 -20.47
C ASP A 186 -12.94 -6.72 -21.04
N ILE A 187 -14.01 -5.99 -20.76
CA ILE A 187 -14.10 -4.56 -21.09
C ILE A 187 -12.98 -3.79 -20.40
N VAL A 188 -12.82 -3.96 -19.08
CA VAL A 188 -11.77 -3.28 -18.31
C VAL A 188 -10.37 -3.59 -18.87
N ARG A 189 -10.06 -4.85 -19.15
CA ARG A 189 -8.77 -5.26 -19.74
C ARG A 189 -8.46 -4.62 -21.08
N ARG A 190 -9.49 -4.31 -21.87
CA ARG A 190 -9.34 -3.68 -23.20
C ARG A 190 -9.22 -2.17 -23.14
N CYS A 191 -9.76 -1.54 -22.09
CA CYS A 191 -9.80 -0.09 -21.96
C CYS A 191 -8.59 0.50 -21.25
N GLU A 192 -7.88 -0.28 -20.45
CA GLU A 192 -6.84 0.23 -19.55
C GLU A 192 -5.50 -0.46 -19.79
N ALA A 193 -4.43 0.36 -19.82
CA ALA A 193 -3.07 -0.17 -19.84
C ALA A 193 -2.74 -0.80 -18.48
N VAL A 194 -2.23 -2.03 -18.52
CA VAL A 194 -1.80 -2.78 -17.34
C VAL A 194 -0.30 -2.87 -17.35
N GLU A 195 0.35 -2.42 -16.27
CA GLU A 195 1.77 -2.65 -16.04
C GLU A 195 1.95 -3.85 -15.10
N CYS A 196 2.99 -4.64 -15.35
CA CYS A 196 3.32 -5.81 -14.55
C CYS A 196 4.72 -5.67 -13.97
N TYR A 197 4.87 -5.91 -12.67
CA TYR A 197 6.12 -5.85 -11.95
C TYR A 197 6.43 -7.24 -11.40
N GLU A 198 7.47 -7.88 -11.93
CA GLU A 198 7.97 -9.13 -11.39
C GLU A 198 8.83 -8.85 -10.14
N PRO A 199 8.76 -9.67 -9.10
CA PRO A 199 9.52 -9.46 -7.87
C PRO A 199 11.02 -9.65 -8.09
N ASN A 200 11.80 -8.78 -7.44
CA ASN A 200 13.25 -8.90 -7.31
C ASN A 200 13.62 -8.75 -5.83
N THR A 201 13.23 -9.76 -5.05
CA THR A 201 13.46 -9.75 -3.59
C THR A 201 14.93 -9.93 -3.29
N THR A 202 15.50 -9.02 -2.51
CA THR A 202 16.89 -9.03 -2.07
C THR A 202 17.00 -9.28 -0.56
N ALA A 203 18.20 -9.61 -0.09
CA ALA A 203 18.48 -9.75 1.34
C ALA A 203 18.18 -8.46 2.14
N GLU A 204 18.26 -7.31 1.48
CA GLU A 204 17.95 -6.01 2.10
C GLU A 204 16.46 -5.87 2.41
N TRP A 205 15.56 -6.34 1.53
CA TRP A 205 14.12 -6.43 1.79
C TRP A 205 13.81 -7.35 2.96
N GLU A 206 14.47 -8.51 3.04
CA GLU A 206 14.30 -9.44 4.17
C GLU A 206 14.76 -8.81 5.50
N ALA A 207 15.93 -8.16 5.50
CA ALA A 207 16.43 -7.46 6.68
C ALA A 207 15.52 -6.31 7.12
N ALA A 208 14.99 -5.53 6.16
CA ALA A 208 14.04 -4.45 6.42
C ALA A 208 12.71 -4.99 6.98
N TYR A 209 12.22 -6.11 6.45
CA TYR A 209 11.02 -6.76 6.95
C TYR A 209 11.18 -7.25 8.38
N GLY A 210 12.30 -7.86 8.72
CA GLY A 210 12.61 -8.25 10.09
C GLY A 210 12.61 -7.06 11.07
N ARG A 211 13.13 -5.89 10.63
CA ARG A 211 13.04 -4.66 11.44
C ARG A 211 11.60 -4.21 11.66
N LEU A 212 10.78 -4.20 10.59
CA LEU A 212 9.36 -3.83 10.69
C LEU A 212 8.62 -4.69 11.71
N LEU A 213 8.78 -6.02 11.63
CA LEU A 213 8.15 -6.95 12.58
C LEU A 213 8.53 -6.62 14.03
N GLY A 214 9.81 -6.38 14.30
CA GLY A 214 10.28 -5.99 15.62
C GLY A 214 9.70 -4.64 16.12
N TYR A 215 9.41 -3.70 15.24
CA TYR A 215 8.75 -2.44 15.62
C TYR A 215 7.26 -2.63 15.90
N MET A 216 6.57 -3.45 15.12
CA MET A 216 5.16 -3.77 15.32
C MET A 216 4.92 -4.50 16.65
N GLU A 217 5.79 -5.45 17.03
CA GLU A 217 5.72 -6.13 18.32
C GLU A 217 5.84 -5.18 19.51
N ARG A 218 6.73 -4.17 19.41
CA ARG A 218 6.91 -3.17 20.45
C ARG A 218 5.72 -2.22 20.56
N SER A 219 5.06 -1.92 19.44
CA SER A 219 3.88 -1.05 19.40
C SER A 219 2.61 -1.76 19.90
N GLY A 220 2.49 -3.07 19.73
CA GLY A 220 1.34 -3.87 20.17
C GLY A 220 1.37 -4.27 21.66
N LYS A 221 2.46 -4.00 22.38
CA LYS A 221 2.63 -4.34 23.82
C LYS A 221 2.26 -3.20 24.78
N LYS A 222 1.52 -2.18 24.30
CA LYS A 222 1.04 -1.10 25.19
C LYS A 222 -0.46 -1.14 25.38
#